data_6cb8d4785d08564c08774408ab28a77e
#
_entry.id   6cb8d4785d08564c08774408ab28a77e
#
_cell.length_a   1.000
_cell.length_b   1.000
_cell.length_c   1.000
_cell.angle_alpha   90.00
_cell.angle_beta   90.00
_cell.angle_gamma   90.00
#
_symmetry.space_group_name_H-M   'P 1'
#
loop_
_entity.id
_entity.type
_entity.pdbx_description
1 polymer ?
#
loop_
_entity_poly.entity_id
_entity_poly.type
_entity_poly.pdbx_seq_one_letter_code
_entity_poly.pdbx_strand_id
1 'polypeptide(L)'
;MRKVLVFFLMLFASTTYVCAQSLNEYKYVVIQHQEDSKKDIEQRMSKEFPLLGFVLLTEDEAAKLGETETNLVLRAEYLCRQSVQCLFKLKLINSNGDIVYEDEQVAAAGFMSYKNDRQSAIKKIFKELKKQNYHYSPGEDK
;
A
#
# COMPACT_ATOMS: atom_id res chain seq x y z
N MET A 1 38.96 3.85 14.98
CA MET A 1 37.83 4.77 14.75
C MET A 1 37.39 4.88 13.30
N ARG A 2 38.28 4.96 12.34
CA ARG A 2 37.93 5.03 10.93
C ARG A 2 37.17 3.79 10.42
N LYS A 3 37.48 2.59 10.90
CA LYS A 3 36.84 1.33 10.49
C LYS A 3 35.39 1.22 10.98
N VAL A 4 35.06 1.80 12.14
CA VAL A 4 33.71 1.80 12.70
C VAL A 4 32.79 2.76 11.93
N LEU A 5 33.34 3.88 11.48
CA LEU A 5 32.57 4.87 10.70
C LEU A 5 32.21 4.35 9.31
N VAL A 6 33.13 3.62 8.67
CA VAL A 6 32.86 3.00 7.36
C VAL A 6 31.80 1.89 7.48
N PHE A 7 31.81 1.14 8.58
CA PHE A 7 30.82 0.09 8.84
C PHE A 7 29.43 0.70 9.06
N PHE A 8 29.35 1.83 9.75
CA PHE A 8 28.09 2.55 9.97
C PHE A 8 27.51 3.12 8.66
N LEU A 9 28.37 3.63 7.79
CA LEU A 9 27.96 4.12 6.47
C LEU A 9 27.46 3.00 5.56
N MET A 10 28.05 1.80 5.63
CA MET A 10 27.58 0.64 4.88
C MET A 10 26.22 0.12 5.36
N LEU A 11 25.95 0.21 6.67
CA LEU A 11 24.65 -0.18 7.23
C LEU A 11 23.53 0.78 6.79
N PHE A 12 23.82 2.07 6.68
CA PHE A 12 22.89 3.07 6.17
C PHE A 12 22.60 2.89 4.69
N ALA A 13 23.61 2.54 3.90
CA ALA A 13 23.46 2.28 2.47
C ALA A 13 22.58 1.03 2.20
N SER A 14 22.68 -0.01 3.04
CA SER A 14 21.88 -1.23 2.87
C SER A 14 20.42 -1.03 3.27
N THR A 15 20.08 -0.13 4.21
CA THR A 15 18.69 0.19 4.55
C THR A 15 17.98 1.03 3.50
N THR A 16 18.70 1.89 2.78
CA THR A 16 18.12 2.65 1.66
C THR A 16 17.84 1.78 0.43
N TYR A 17 18.54 0.66 0.28
CA TYR A 17 18.35 -0.25 -0.85
C TYR A 17 17.05 -1.06 -0.76
N VAL A 18 16.57 -1.38 0.45
CA VAL A 18 15.35 -2.16 0.69
C VAL A 18 14.08 -1.37 0.32
N CYS A 19 14.14 -0.03 0.29
CA CYS A 19 13.00 0.83 -0.04
C CYS A 19 12.85 1.10 -1.55
N ALA A 20 13.67 0.48 -2.41
CA ALA A 20 13.74 0.80 -3.84
C ALA A 20 12.90 -0.10 -4.75
N GLN A 21 12.04 -1.00 -4.19
CA GLN A 21 11.16 -1.81 -5.01
C GLN A 21 10.07 -0.95 -5.62
N SER A 22 9.99 -0.96 -6.95
CA SER A 22 9.01 -0.16 -7.68
C SER A 22 7.64 -0.81 -7.67
N LEU A 23 6.61 -0.01 -7.45
CA LEU A 23 5.22 -0.45 -7.61
C LEU A 23 4.93 -0.94 -9.03
N ASN A 24 5.68 -0.46 -10.01
CA ASN A 24 5.47 -0.78 -11.42
C ASN A 24 5.75 -2.24 -11.77
N GLU A 25 6.43 -2.98 -10.89
CA GLU A 25 6.67 -4.42 -11.04
C GLU A 25 5.44 -5.27 -10.74
N TYR A 26 4.41 -4.68 -10.14
CA TYR A 26 3.22 -5.38 -9.68
C TYR A 26 2.00 -4.96 -10.51
N LYS A 27 1.16 -5.93 -10.79
CA LYS A 27 -0.03 -5.73 -11.65
C LYS A 27 -1.33 -5.77 -10.87
N TYR A 28 -1.39 -6.64 -9.86
CA TYR A 28 -2.62 -6.96 -9.15
C TYR A 28 -2.60 -6.45 -7.72
N VAL A 29 -3.77 -6.12 -7.21
CA VAL A 29 -3.96 -5.80 -5.79
C VAL A 29 -5.12 -6.62 -5.26
N VAL A 30 -4.92 -7.23 -4.09
CA VAL A 30 -5.96 -7.87 -3.29
C VAL A 30 -6.10 -7.07 -2.00
N ILE A 31 -7.30 -6.63 -1.69
CA ILE A 31 -7.58 -5.95 -0.42
C ILE A 31 -7.82 -7.01 0.65
N GLN A 32 -7.02 -6.99 1.70
CA GLN A 32 -7.19 -7.92 2.81
C GLN A 32 -8.41 -7.52 3.63
N HIS A 33 -9.41 -8.38 3.62
CA HIS A 33 -10.64 -8.14 4.36
C HIS A 33 -10.39 -8.16 5.87
N GLN A 34 -11.05 -7.25 6.59
CA GLN A 34 -11.05 -7.20 8.05
C GLN A 34 -12.50 -7.25 8.55
N GLU A 35 -12.81 -8.25 9.36
CA GLU A 35 -14.18 -8.49 9.85
C GLU A 35 -14.75 -7.32 10.66
N ASP A 36 -13.90 -6.70 11.46
CA ASP A 36 -14.31 -5.58 12.34
C ASP A 36 -14.29 -4.22 11.65
N SER A 37 -13.95 -4.19 10.37
CA SER A 37 -13.82 -2.96 9.59
C SER A 37 -15.16 -2.46 9.09
N LYS A 38 -15.25 -1.15 8.93
CA LYS A 38 -16.42 -0.54 8.28
C LYS A 38 -16.38 -0.81 6.77
N LYS A 39 -17.52 -1.22 6.23
CA LYS A 39 -17.64 -1.58 4.81
C LYS A 39 -17.24 -0.46 3.85
N ASP A 40 -17.47 0.79 4.24
CA ASP A 40 -17.15 1.94 3.40
C ASP A 40 -15.65 2.08 3.10
N ILE A 41 -14.80 1.55 3.98
CA ILE A 41 -13.34 1.58 3.79
C ILE A 41 -12.93 0.73 2.59
N GLU A 42 -13.31 -0.55 2.62
CA GLU A 42 -12.94 -1.48 1.54
C GLU A 42 -13.65 -1.12 0.22
N GLN A 43 -14.88 -0.63 0.28
CA GLN A 43 -15.60 -0.14 -0.89
C GLN A 43 -14.86 1.02 -1.56
N ARG A 44 -14.36 1.95 -0.76
CA ARG A 44 -13.59 3.09 -1.29
C ARG A 44 -12.28 2.62 -1.92
N MET A 45 -11.54 1.75 -1.24
CA MET A 45 -10.29 1.21 -1.75
C MET A 45 -10.51 0.45 -3.06
N SER A 46 -11.60 -0.30 -3.15
CA SER A 46 -11.99 -1.04 -4.36
C SER A 46 -12.23 -0.15 -5.57
N LYS A 47 -12.64 1.08 -5.35
CA LYS A 47 -12.81 2.08 -6.41
C LYS A 47 -11.50 2.76 -6.77
N GLU A 48 -10.65 3.02 -5.78
CA GLU A 48 -9.44 3.80 -5.98
C GLU A 48 -8.32 3.02 -6.66
N PHE A 49 -8.11 1.75 -6.31
CA PHE A 49 -7.04 0.96 -6.90
C PHE A 49 -7.15 0.81 -8.42
N PRO A 50 -8.32 0.48 -9.00
CA PRO A 50 -8.44 0.44 -10.45
C PRO A 50 -8.20 1.78 -11.13
N LEU A 51 -8.57 2.89 -10.49
CA LEU A 51 -8.31 4.22 -11.03
C LEU A 51 -6.81 4.54 -11.13
N LEU A 52 -6.00 3.90 -10.30
CA LEU A 52 -4.54 4.02 -10.38
C LEU A 52 -3.93 3.13 -11.47
N GLY A 53 -4.68 2.15 -11.97
CA GLY A 53 -4.21 1.23 -12.98
C GLY A 53 -3.95 -0.20 -12.50
N PHE A 54 -4.15 -0.49 -11.21
CA PHE A 54 -4.05 -1.85 -10.69
C PHE A 54 -5.25 -2.69 -11.12
N VAL A 55 -5.02 -3.97 -11.33
CA VAL A 55 -6.10 -4.95 -11.51
C VAL A 55 -6.49 -5.45 -10.13
N LEU A 56 -7.71 -5.13 -9.70
CA LEU A 56 -8.23 -5.57 -8.41
C LEU A 56 -8.72 -7.00 -8.50
N LEU A 57 -8.22 -7.86 -7.62
CA LEU A 57 -8.63 -9.25 -7.52
C LEU A 57 -9.28 -9.51 -6.17
N THR A 58 -10.22 -10.47 -6.15
CA THR A 58 -10.71 -11.05 -4.90
C THR A 58 -9.70 -12.07 -4.39
N GLU A 59 -9.85 -12.50 -3.13
CA GLU A 59 -9.01 -13.57 -2.57
C GLU A 59 -9.11 -14.87 -3.39
N ASP A 60 -10.31 -15.21 -3.84
CA ASP A 60 -10.54 -16.42 -4.64
C ASP A 60 -9.87 -16.31 -6.01
N GLU A 61 -9.94 -15.17 -6.65
CA GLU A 61 -9.28 -14.92 -7.93
C GLU A 61 -7.76 -15.00 -7.80
N ALA A 62 -7.22 -14.42 -6.74
CA ALA A 62 -5.78 -14.45 -6.48
C ALA A 62 -5.28 -15.86 -6.21
N ALA A 63 -6.08 -16.69 -5.52
CA ALA A 63 -5.73 -18.08 -5.22
C ALA A 63 -5.64 -18.95 -6.46
N LYS A 64 -6.27 -18.55 -7.56
CA LYS A 64 -6.26 -19.29 -8.83
C LYS A 64 -5.11 -18.89 -9.76
N LEU A 65 -4.31 -17.91 -9.40
CA LEU A 65 -3.18 -17.46 -10.21
C LEU A 65 -2.06 -18.51 -10.20
N GLY A 66 -1.34 -18.60 -11.33
CA GLY A 66 -0.13 -19.42 -11.43
C GLY A 66 1.04 -18.80 -10.66
N GLU A 67 2.13 -19.55 -10.49
CA GLU A 67 3.30 -19.09 -9.72
C GLU A 67 3.87 -17.77 -10.22
N THR A 68 3.96 -17.60 -11.54
CA THR A 68 4.52 -16.38 -12.15
C THR A 68 3.65 -15.17 -11.84
N GLU A 69 2.34 -15.31 -11.93
CA GLU A 69 1.41 -14.20 -11.70
C GLU A 69 1.23 -13.89 -10.23
N THR A 70 1.37 -14.87 -9.35
CA THR A 70 1.32 -14.66 -7.91
C THR A 70 2.38 -13.66 -7.45
N ASN A 71 3.54 -13.65 -8.08
CA ASN A 71 4.60 -12.69 -7.79
C ASN A 71 4.26 -11.25 -8.19
N LEU A 72 3.21 -11.06 -8.97
CA LEU A 72 2.74 -9.74 -9.41
C LEU A 72 1.65 -9.17 -8.52
N VAL A 73 1.29 -9.87 -7.46
CA VAL A 73 0.19 -9.48 -6.55
C VAL A 73 0.73 -8.73 -5.35
N LEU A 74 0.11 -7.58 -5.08
CA LEU A 74 0.28 -6.85 -3.83
C LEU A 74 -0.95 -7.08 -2.96
N ARG A 75 -0.72 -7.35 -1.70
CA ARG A 75 -1.78 -7.41 -0.69
C ARG A 75 -1.87 -6.07 0.00
N ALA A 76 -3.05 -5.47 -0.03
CA ALA A 76 -3.31 -4.21 0.64
C ALA A 76 -3.81 -4.49 2.06
N GLU A 77 -2.97 -4.20 3.03
CA GLU A 77 -3.34 -4.23 4.45
C GLU A 77 -3.60 -2.80 4.91
N TYR A 78 -4.61 -2.61 5.72
CA TYR A 78 -4.93 -1.29 6.21
C TYR A 78 -5.26 -1.30 7.70
N LEU A 79 -5.07 -0.15 8.32
CA LEU A 79 -5.44 0.12 9.70
C LEU A 79 -6.19 1.44 9.73
N CYS A 80 -7.35 1.44 10.36
CA CYS A 80 -8.12 2.66 10.58
C CYS A 80 -8.38 2.82 12.08
N ARG A 81 -7.91 3.90 12.65
CA ARG A 81 -8.15 4.23 14.05
C ARG A 81 -8.92 5.54 14.12
N GLN A 82 -10.05 5.50 14.79
CA GLN A 82 -10.86 6.68 15.07
C GLN A 82 -10.84 7.02 16.54
N SER A 83 -10.39 8.24 16.82
CA SER A 83 -10.45 8.85 18.14
C SER A 83 -10.82 10.33 17.92
N VAL A 84 -10.07 11.26 18.49
CA VAL A 84 -10.23 12.68 18.18
C VAL A 84 -9.86 12.98 16.72
N GLN A 85 -8.98 12.17 16.14
CA GLN A 85 -8.61 12.22 14.72
C GLN A 85 -8.79 10.84 14.12
N CYS A 86 -9.00 10.78 12.80
CA CYS A 86 -9.02 9.53 12.07
C CYS A 86 -7.64 9.30 11.46
N LEU A 87 -7.01 8.22 11.87
CA LEU A 87 -5.74 7.78 11.32
C LEU A 87 -5.99 6.60 10.39
N PHE A 88 -5.51 6.71 9.17
CA PHE A 88 -5.58 5.62 8.19
C PHE A 88 -4.17 5.29 7.71
N LYS A 89 -3.81 4.02 7.79
CA LYS A 89 -2.53 3.49 7.35
C LYS A 89 -2.75 2.43 6.30
N LEU A 90 -1.97 2.50 5.21
CA LEU A 90 -2.02 1.53 4.12
C LEU A 90 -0.63 0.94 3.92
N LYS A 91 -0.58 -0.38 3.79
CA LYS A 91 0.62 -1.12 3.40
C LYS A 91 0.31 -1.96 2.18
N LEU A 92 1.19 -1.90 1.19
CA LEU A 92 1.16 -2.81 0.05
C LEU A 92 2.31 -3.80 0.19
N ILE A 93 1.98 -5.07 0.33
CA ILE A 93 2.91 -6.14 0.69
C ILE A 93 2.96 -7.14 -0.46
N ASN A 94 4.16 -7.53 -0.89
CA ASN A 94 4.32 -8.51 -1.95
C ASN A 94 4.18 -9.96 -1.45
N SER A 95 4.27 -10.92 -2.35
CA SER A 95 4.13 -12.34 -2.02
C SER A 95 5.21 -12.88 -1.08
N ASN A 96 6.34 -12.20 -0.99
CA ASN A 96 7.44 -12.54 -0.08
C ASN A 96 7.27 -11.94 1.32
N GLY A 97 6.24 -11.12 1.53
CA GLY A 97 6.03 -10.43 2.80
C GLY A 97 6.75 -9.10 2.93
N ASP A 98 7.39 -8.62 1.86
CA ASP A 98 8.08 -7.34 1.87
C ASP A 98 7.09 -6.20 1.68
N ILE A 99 7.27 -5.13 2.45
CA ILE A 99 6.48 -3.90 2.31
C ILE A 99 7.03 -3.11 1.12
N VAL A 100 6.24 -3.01 0.07
CA VAL A 100 6.61 -2.28 -1.15
C VAL A 100 6.22 -0.81 -1.05
N TYR A 101 5.12 -0.53 -0.37
CA TYR A 101 4.63 0.82 -0.14
C TYR A 101 3.96 0.90 1.23
N GLU A 102 4.18 1.99 1.92
CA GLU A 102 3.54 2.26 3.21
C GLU A 102 3.30 3.76 3.34
N ASP A 103 2.11 4.14 3.73
CA ASP A 103 1.75 5.53 4.01
C ASP A 103 0.71 5.59 5.13
N GLU A 104 0.76 6.70 5.86
CA GLU A 104 -0.12 6.97 6.98
C GLU A 104 -0.62 8.41 6.86
N GLN A 105 -1.93 8.58 6.90
CA GLN A 105 -2.56 9.88 6.82
C GLN A 105 -3.55 10.08 7.94
N VAL A 106 -3.64 11.31 8.41
CA VAL A 106 -4.55 11.70 9.48
C VAL A 106 -5.52 12.73 8.92
N ALA A 107 -6.80 12.49 9.14
CA ALA A 107 -7.84 13.48 8.90
C ALA A 107 -8.21 14.11 10.23
N ALA A 108 -8.22 15.45 10.29
CA ALA A 108 -8.66 16.17 11.46
C ALA A 108 -10.12 15.86 11.75
N ALA A 109 -10.44 15.64 13.03
CA ALA A 109 -11.82 15.46 13.45
C ALA A 109 -12.60 16.74 13.13
N GLY A 110 -13.43 16.67 12.09
CA GLY A 110 -14.37 17.72 11.81
C GLY A 110 -15.61 17.56 12.67
N PHE A 111 -16.47 18.54 12.64
CA PHE A 111 -17.81 18.46 13.24
C PHE A 111 -18.73 17.55 12.41
N MET A 112 -18.15 16.81 11.47
CA MET A 112 -18.86 15.90 10.58
C MET A 112 -18.80 14.46 11.11
N SER A 113 -19.44 13.55 10.40
CA SER A 113 -19.51 12.15 10.81
C SER A 113 -18.13 11.46 10.75
N TYR A 114 -17.95 10.42 11.53
CA TYR A 114 -16.76 9.56 11.47
C TYR A 114 -16.53 8.97 10.08
N LYS A 115 -17.59 8.70 9.34
CA LYS A 115 -17.51 8.24 7.96
C LYS A 115 -16.80 9.25 7.07
N ASN A 116 -17.11 10.53 7.19
CA ASN A 116 -16.47 11.57 6.40
C ASN A 116 -14.99 11.71 6.74
N ASP A 117 -14.63 11.56 8.01
CA ASP A 117 -13.24 11.60 8.44
C ASP A 117 -12.44 10.44 7.85
N ARG A 118 -13.01 9.22 7.87
CA ARG A 118 -12.39 8.05 7.26
C ARG A 118 -12.18 8.25 5.76
N GLN A 119 -13.23 8.70 5.06
CA GLN A 119 -13.16 8.92 3.62
C GLN A 119 -12.14 10.00 3.27
N SER A 120 -12.00 11.00 4.09
CA SER A 120 -11.01 12.06 3.92
C SER A 120 -9.58 11.52 4.07
N ALA A 121 -9.33 10.70 5.09
CA ALA A 121 -8.02 10.08 5.30
C ALA A 121 -7.65 9.13 4.15
N ILE A 122 -8.59 8.31 3.70
CA ILE A 122 -8.39 7.41 2.57
C ILE A 122 -8.07 8.21 1.29
N LYS A 123 -8.81 9.27 1.05
CA LYS A 123 -8.58 10.15 -0.10
C LYS A 123 -7.16 10.73 -0.10
N LYS A 124 -6.66 11.12 1.06
CA LYS A 124 -5.29 11.63 1.19
C LYS A 124 -4.25 10.57 0.83
N ILE A 125 -4.44 9.34 1.30
CA ILE A 125 -3.53 8.23 0.99
C ILE A 125 -3.50 7.96 -0.52
N PHE A 126 -4.64 7.87 -1.17
CA PHE A 126 -4.68 7.60 -2.62
C PHE A 126 -4.17 8.77 -3.44
N LYS A 127 -4.31 9.99 -2.94
CA LYS A 127 -3.69 11.17 -3.56
C LYS A 127 -2.16 11.07 -3.52
N GLU A 128 -1.58 10.65 -2.40
CA GLU A 128 -0.14 10.43 -2.29
C GLU A 128 0.33 9.25 -3.14
N LEU A 129 -0.45 8.16 -3.16
CA LEU A 129 -0.14 7.00 -3.99
C LEU A 129 -0.17 7.35 -5.48
N LYS A 130 -1.07 8.20 -5.90
CA LYS A 130 -1.15 8.70 -7.27
C LYS A 130 0.12 9.44 -7.70
N LYS A 131 0.79 10.12 -6.78
CA LYS A 131 2.05 10.83 -7.05
C LYS A 131 3.19 9.88 -7.42
N GLN A 132 3.07 8.59 -7.13
CA GLN A 132 4.06 7.59 -7.50
C GLN A 132 4.05 7.29 -9.00
N ASN A 133 3.07 7.79 -9.75
CA ASN A 133 2.93 7.61 -11.20
C ASN A 133 2.97 6.12 -11.59
N TYR A 134 2.18 5.32 -10.87
CA TYR A 134 2.15 3.89 -11.13
C TYR A 134 1.71 3.58 -12.55
N HIS A 135 2.46 2.69 -13.20
CA HIS A 135 2.05 2.03 -14.42
C HIS A 135 2.74 0.66 -14.46
N TYR A 136 1.99 -0.37 -14.76
CA TYR A 136 2.56 -1.70 -14.82
C TYR A 136 3.53 -1.81 -15.99
N SER A 137 4.75 -2.25 -15.68
CA SER A 137 5.81 -2.40 -16.67
C SER A 137 6.44 -3.79 -16.47
N PRO A 138 6.03 -4.80 -17.28
CA PRO A 138 6.54 -6.14 -17.11
C PRO A 138 7.98 -6.24 -17.55
N GLY A 139 8.90 -6.31 -16.60
CA GLY A 139 10.28 -6.78 -16.74
C GLY A 139 11.09 -6.37 -17.95
N GLU A 140 10.66 -5.40 -18.72
CA GLU A 140 11.32 -4.98 -19.96
C GLU A 140 12.60 -4.19 -19.72
N ASP A 141 12.78 -3.71 -18.51
CA ASP A 141 13.92 -2.88 -18.12
C ASP A 141 15.11 -3.70 -17.60
N LYS A 142 15.14 -4.96 -17.91
CA LYS A 142 16.25 -5.84 -17.50
C LYS A 142 17.23 -6.08 -18.64
#